data_58be3ebbc48700973683fdca4da67cc9
#
_entry.id   58be3ebbc48700973683fdca4da67cc9
#
_cell.length_a   1.000
_cell.length_b   1.000
_cell.length_c   1.000
_cell.angle_alpha   90.00
_cell.angle_beta   90.00
_cell.angle_gamma   90.00
#
_symmetry.space_group_name_H-M   'P 1'
#
loop_
_entity.id
_entity.type
_entity.pdbx_description
1 polymer ?
#
loop_
_entity_poly.entity_id
_entity_poly.type
_entity_poly.pdbx_seq_one_letter_code
_entity_poly.pdbx_strand_id
1 'polypeptide(L)'
;MTAEEYKKWEQEAIERGYKKYNTTSSSNDYSYFKTIGKNADGYKYMIEWRVWDWNKYIDRDPTLINRPYSLEVNIIPDSCKNDMRLDMLIGNPLAFGFDKVESIAEHYYQFLQKELWK
;
A
#
# COMPACT_ATOMS: atom_id res chain seq x y z
N MET A 1 -3.71 -3.37 -13.96
CA MET A 1 -3.68 -2.04 -14.61
C MET A 1 -2.85 -2.11 -15.89
N THR A 2 -3.25 -1.32 -16.88
CA THR A 2 -2.39 -1.03 -18.04
C THR A 2 -1.23 -0.14 -17.63
N ALA A 3 -0.22 -0.01 -18.50
CA ALA A 3 0.90 0.90 -18.24
C ALA A 3 0.46 2.36 -18.07
N GLU A 4 -0.55 2.81 -18.87
CA GLU A 4 -1.08 4.16 -18.74
C GLU A 4 -1.84 4.36 -17.43
N GLU A 5 -2.64 3.39 -17.04
CA GLU A 5 -3.37 3.43 -15.77
C GLU A 5 -2.40 3.47 -14.60
N TYR A 6 -1.34 2.68 -14.64
CA TYR A 6 -0.32 2.70 -13.60
C TYR A 6 0.37 4.06 -13.53
N LYS A 7 0.70 4.66 -14.65
CA LYS A 7 1.36 5.97 -14.70
C LYS A 7 0.50 7.04 -14.04
N LYS A 8 -0.79 7.05 -14.34
CA LYS A 8 -1.74 7.99 -13.72
C LYS A 8 -1.91 7.72 -12.24
N TRP A 9 -2.01 6.46 -11.87
CA TRP A 9 -2.10 6.05 -10.48
C TRP A 9 -0.86 6.50 -9.68
N GLU A 10 0.33 6.27 -10.23
CA GLU A 10 1.58 6.67 -9.56
C GLU A 10 1.66 8.18 -9.38
N GLN A 11 1.27 8.94 -10.41
CA GLN A 11 1.26 10.39 -10.31
C GLN A 11 0.37 10.86 -9.17
N GLU A 12 -0.84 10.32 -9.06
CA GLU A 12 -1.75 10.66 -7.97
C GLU A 12 -1.18 10.24 -6.61
N ALA A 13 -0.56 9.07 -6.53
CA ALA A 13 0.06 8.60 -5.30
C ALA A 13 1.14 9.58 -4.81
N ILE A 14 2.02 10.02 -5.70
CA ILE A 14 3.08 10.97 -5.37
C ILE A 14 2.49 12.32 -4.94
N GLU A 15 1.47 12.81 -5.67
CA GLU A 15 0.79 14.07 -5.33
C GLU A 15 0.11 14.01 -3.96
N ARG A 16 -0.36 12.84 -3.54
CA ARG A 16 -0.98 12.62 -2.23
C ARG A 16 0.03 12.44 -1.10
N GLY A 17 1.33 12.43 -1.41
CA GLY A 17 2.39 12.34 -0.42
C GLY A 17 2.94 10.95 -0.17
N TYR A 18 2.59 9.97 -1.00
CA TYR A 18 3.19 8.65 -0.93
C TYR A 18 4.63 8.68 -1.41
N LYS A 19 5.49 7.93 -0.74
CA LYS A 19 6.88 7.76 -1.14
C LYS A 19 7.09 6.38 -1.74
N LYS A 20 7.74 6.34 -2.89
CA LYS A 20 8.02 5.11 -3.62
C LYS A 20 9.33 4.48 -3.14
N TYR A 21 9.29 3.18 -2.92
CA TYR A 21 10.47 2.37 -2.61
C TYR A 21 10.53 1.18 -3.55
N ASN A 22 11.74 0.89 -4.04
CA ASN A 22 12.01 -0.35 -4.75
C ASN A 22 12.24 -1.44 -3.73
N THR A 23 11.55 -2.57 -3.88
CA THR A 23 11.71 -3.67 -2.94
C THR A 23 12.68 -4.70 -3.50
N THR A 24 13.62 -5.14 -2.67
CA THR A 24 14.64 -6.12 -3.08
C THR A 24 14.42 -7.49 -2.44
N SER A 25 13.62 -7.55 -1.39
CA SER A 25 13.47 -8.76 -0.58
C SER A 25 12.03 -9.26 -0.48
N SER A 26 11.05 -8.52 -0.98
CA SER A 26 9.65 -8.92 -0.95
C SER A 26 9.20 -9.43 -2.32
N SER A 27 8.01 -10.02 -2.37
CA SER A 27 7.46 -10.56 -3.60
C SER A 27 7.01 -9.49 -4.61
N ASN A 28 6.72 -8.28 -4.13
CA ASN A 28 6.31 -7.18 -5.00
C ASN A 28 7.50 -6.35 -5.48
N ASP A 29 7.31 -5.58 -6.55
CA ASP A 29 8.40 -4.81 -7.17
C ASP A 29 8.55 -3.41 -6.58
N TYR A 30 7.43 -2.75 -6.27
CA TYR A 30 7.43 -1.40 -5.72
C TYR A 30 6.49 -1.32 -4.53
N SER A 31 6.84 -0.49 -3.55
CA SER A 31 5.96 -0.14 -2.45
C SER A 31 5.84 1.36 -2.33
N TYR A 32 4.63 1.85 -2.07
CA TYR A 32 4.34 3.26 -1.88
C TYR A 32 3.78 3.43 -0.49
N PHE A 33 4.46 4.22 0.34
CA PHE A 33 4.10 4.41 1.74
C PHE A 33 3.64 5.82 2.02
N LYS A 34 2.62 5.93 2.88
CA LYS A 34 2.19 7.20 3.44
C LYS A 34 1.94 7.00 4.94
N THR A 35 2.63 7.79 5.76
CA THR A 35 2.42 7.78 7.20
C THR A 35 1.16 8.58 7.53
N ILE A 36 0.25 7.96 8.32
CA ILE A 36 -0.98 8.63 8.76
C ILE A 36 -0.95 8.95 10.26
N GLY A 37 -0.01 8.38 11.00
CA GLY A 37 0.13 8.69 12.42
C GLY A 37 1.28 7.94 13.06
N LYS A 38 1.43 8.15 14.37
CA LYS A 38 2.44 7.46 15.19
C LYS A 38 1.81 7.06 16.53
N ASN A 39 2.29 5.94 17.08
CA ASN A 39 1.89 5.56 18.44
C ASN A 39 2.77 6.28 19.48
N ALA A 40 2.49 6.03 20.77
CA ALA A 40 3.22 6.67 21.87
C ALA A 40 4.73 6.38 21.87
N ASP A 41 5.14 5.25 21.32
CA ASP A 41 6.54 4.85 21.24
C ASP A 41 7.23 5.39 19.98
N GLY A 42 6.51 6.15 19.15
CA GLY A 42 7.06 6.74 17.94
C GLY A 42 7.02 5.84 16.71
N TYR A 43 6.44 4.65 16.79
CA TYR A 43 6.27 3.79 15.64
C TYR A 43 5.19 4.33 14.71
N LYS A 44 5.47 4.31 13.41
CA LYS A 44 4.58 4.87 12.41
C LYS A 44 3.46 3.90 12.07
N TYR A 45 2.31 4.46 11.75
CA TYR A 45 1.19 3.77 11.18
C TYR A 45 1.01 4.23 9.75
N MET A 46 1.00 3.29 8.79
CA MET A 46 1.17 3.60 7.38
C MET A 46 0.15 2.90 6.50
N ILE A 47 -0.10 3.52 5.36
CA ILE A 47 -0.74 2.87 4.22
C ILE A 47 0.39 2.42 3.29
N GLU A 48 0.37 1.16 2.89
CA GLU A 48 1.30 0.62 1.91
C GLU A 48 0.55 0.11 0.70
N TRP A 49 0.84 0.67 -0.46
CA TRP A 49 0.41 0.13 -1.74
C TRP A 49 1.54 -0.70 -2.32
N ARG A 50 1.24 -1.96 -2.63
CA ARG A 50 2.21 -2.87 -3.24
C ARG A 50 1.90 -3.01 -4.71
N VAL A 51 2.93 -2.91 -5.54
CA VAL A 51 2.80 -3.02 -7.00
C VAL A 51 3.66 -4.16 -7.49
N TRP A 52 3.07 -5.02 -8.32
CA TRP A 52 3.79 -6.06 -9.06
C TRP A 52 3.89 -5.64 -10.50
N ASP A 53 5.10 -5.70 -11.06
CA ASP A 53 5.38 -5.45 -12.46
C ASP A 53 5.57 -6.80 -13.16
N TRP A 54 4.59 -7.18 -13.96
CA TRP A 54 4.58 -8.45 -14.66
C TRP A 54 5.19 -8.37 -16.06
N ASN A 55 5.70 -7.21 -16.49
CA ASN A 55 6.28 -7.05 -17.83
C ASN A 55 7.38 -8.06 -18.11
N LYS A 56 8.17 -8.43 -17.11
CA LYS A 56 9.24 -9.43 -17.24
C LYS A 56 8.75 -10.84 -17.56
N TYR A 57 7.46 -11.10 -17.42
CA TYR A 57 6.86 -12.41 -17.67
C TYR A 57 6.00 -12.45 -18.93
N ILE A 58 5.93 -11.39 -19.72
CA ILE A 58 5.08 -11.30 -20.92
C ILE A 58 5.42 -12.39 -21.92
N ASP A 59 6.71 -12.76 -22.06
CA ASP A 59 7.13 -13.81 -22.96
C ASP A 59 6.58 -15.19 -22.58
N ARG A 60 6.33 -15.41 -21.28
CA ARG A 60 5.77 -16.66 -20.77
C ARG A 60 4.26 -16.67 -20.76
N ASP A 61 3.65 -15.49 -20.59
CA ASP A 61 2.21 -15.31 -20.55
C ASP A 61 1.85 -14.03 -21.30
N PRO A 62 1.58 -14.14 -22.63
CA PRO A 62 1.25 -12.97 -23.44
C PRO A 62 0.00 -12.22 -23.02
N THR A 63 -0.89 -12.85 -22.22
CA THR A 63 -2.10 -12.17 -21.72
C THR A 63 -1.77 -11.02 -20.78
N LEU A 64 -0.60 -11.03 -20.17
CA LEU A 64 -0.13 -9.98 -19.27
C LEU A 64 0.08 -8.63 -19.96
N ILE A 65 0.21 -8.62 -21.30
CA ILE A 65 0.44 -7.38 -22.05
C ILE A 65 -0.71 -6.37 -21.84
N ASN A 66 -1.92 -6.86 -21.56
CA ASN A 66 -3.08 -6.00 -21.35
C ASN A 66 -3.21 -5.53 -19.91
N ARG A 67 -2.57 -6.21 -18.94
CA ARG A 67 -2.62 -5.88 -17.52
C ARG A 67 -1.29 -6.20 -16.84
N PRO A 68 -0.22 -5.48 -17.21
CA PRO A 68 1.11 -5.80 -16.69
C PRO A 68 1.35 -5.37 -15.24
N TYR A 69 0.44 -4.65 -14.62
CA TYR A 69 0.60 -4.19 -13.23
C TYR A 69 -0.55 -4.61 -12.34
N SER A 70 -0.22 -5.12 -11.16
CA SER A 70 -1.19 -5.47 -10.11
C SER A 70 -0.96 -4.62 -8.88
N LEU A 71 -2.06 -4.31 -8.17
CA LEU A 71 -2.04 -3.55 -6.94
C LEU A 71 -2.62 -4.35 -5.78
N GLU A 72 -2.01 -4.15 -4.62
CA GLU A 72 -2.52 -4.57 -3.33
C GLU A 72 -2.32 -3.42 -2.36
N VAL A 73 -3.21 -3.24 -1.41
CA VAL A 73 -3.07 -2.21 -0.38
C VAL A 73 -3.21 -2.80 1.00
N ASN A 74 -2.29 -2.43 1.88
CA ASN A 74 -2.27 -2.83 3.28
C ASN A 74 -2.27 -1.58 4.15
N ILE A 75 -2.89 -1.70 5.32
CA ILE A 75 -2.79 -0.70 6.38
C ILE A 75 -1.98 -1.37 7.48
N ILE A 76 -0.76 -0.90 7.70
CA ILE A 76 0.18 -1.56 8.58
C ILE A 76 0.76 -0.62 9.62
N PRO A 77 0.93 -1.08 10.86
CA PRO A 77 1.82 -0.40 11.78
C PRO A 77 3.28 -0.68 11.39
N ASP A 78 4.16 0.28 11.60
CA ASP A 78 5.59 0.03 11.55
C ASP A 78 5.93 -1.02 12.62
N SER A 79 7.05 -1.71 12.48
CA SER A 79 7.42 -2.75 13.43
C SER A 79 7.44 -2.20 14.86
N CYS A 80 6.66 -2.78 15.74
CA CYS A 80 6.67 -2.42 17.14
C CYS A 80 7.37 -3.47 17.99
N LYS A 81 7.94 -3.01 19.10
CA LYS A 81 8.72 -3.84 20.01
C LYS A 81 7.97 -5.05 20.54
N ASN A 82 6.67 -5.00 20.57
CA ASN A 82 5.83 -6.01 21.24
C ASN A 82 5.19 -6.99 20.26
N ASP A 83 5.65 -7.06 19.04
CA ASP A 83 5.15 -7.97 18.00
C ASP A 83 3.64 -7.86 17.74
N MET A 84 3.02 -6.81 18.23
CA MET A 84 1.59 -6.58 18.01
C MET A 84 1.40 -5.83 16.69
N ARG A 85 1.56 -6.55 15.61
CA ARG A 85 1.26 -6.05 14.27
C ARG A 85 -0.16 -6.45 13.90
N LEU A 86 -0.97 -5.46 13.59
CA LEU A 86 -2.29 -5.68 13.02
C LEU A 86 -2.26 -5.11 11.61
N ASP A 87 -2.03 -5.99 10.66
CA ASP A 87 -2.09 -5.62 9.25
C ASP A 87 -3.54 -5.77 8.79
N MET A 88 -4.01 -4.80 8.01
CA MET A 88 -5.31 -4.90 7.38
C MET A 88 -5.12 -4.88 5.88
N LEU A 89 -5.46 -5.98 5.24
CA LEU A 89 -5.49 -6.08 3.79
C LEU A 89 -6.83 -5.53 3.30
N ILE A 90 -6.79 -4.54 2.44
CA ILE A 90 -7.97 -4.04 1.77
C ILE A 90 -8.06 -4.73 0.41
N GLY A 91 -9.12 -5.53 0.22
CA GLY A 91 -9.35 -6.22 -1.04
C GLY A 91 -9.66 -5.24 -2.17
N ASN A 92 -9.42 -5.63 -3.38
CA ASN A 92 -9.65 -4.90 -4.63
C ASN A 92 -9.45 -3.37 -4.55
N PRO A 93 -8.20 -2.90 -4.45
CA PRO A 93 -7.90 -1.48 -4.30
C PRO A 93 -8.37 -0.62 -5.48
N LEU A 94 -8.48 -1.19 -6.67
CA LEU A 94 -8.96 -0.46 -7.85
C LEU A 94 -10.43 -0.05 -7.72
N ALA A 95 -11.23 -0.82 -6.96
CA ALA A 95 -12.64 -0.49 -6.72
C ALA A 95 -12.82 0.63 -5.70
N PHE A 96 -11.86 0.82 -4.79
CA PHE A 96 -12.01 1.77 -3.70
C PHE A 96 -11.35 3.12 -3.95
N GLY A 97 -10.23 3.16 -4.65
CA GLY A 97 -9.48 4.40 -4.87
C GLY A 97 -8.79 4.93 -3.62
N PHE A 98 -8.03 6.01 -3.78
CA PHE A 98 -7.24 6.58 -2.69
C PHE A 98 -8.09 7.16 -1.55
N ASP A 99 -9.14 7.93 -1.88
CA ASP A 99 -9.96 8.58 -0.86
C ASP A 99 -10.58 7.56 0.08
N LYS A 100 -11.13 6.48 -0.47
CA LYS A 100 -11.76 5.44 0.31
C LYS A 100 -10.76 4.71 1.20
N VAL A 101 -9.62 4.34 0.64
CA VAL A 101 -8.55 3.66 1.36
C VAL A 101 -8.02 4.53 2.50
N GLU A 102 -7.77 5.80 2.24
CA GLU A 102 -7.28 6.73 3.25
C GLU A 102 -8.31 6.96 4.35
N SER A 103 -9.60 7.03 4.01
CA SER A 103 -10.66 7.14 5.00
C SER A 103 -10.73 5.91 5.91
N ILE A 104 -10.65 4.71 5.34
CA ILE A 104 -10.64 3.47 6.11
C ILE A 104 -9.42 3.44 7.04
N ALA A 105 -8.25 3.80 6.52
CA ALA A 105 -7.01 3.82 7.27
C ALA A 105 -7.09 4.77 8.47
N GLU A 106 -7.66 5.96 8.27
CA GLU A 106 -7.81 6.97 9.31
C GLU A 106 -8.72 6.48 10.44
N HIS A 107 -9.86 5.87 10.10
CA HIS A 107 -10.77 5.30 11.09
C HIS A 107 -10.11 4.16 11.86
N TYR A 108 -9.37 3.30 11.17
CA TYR A 108 -8.67 2.19 11.79
C TYR A 108 -7.56 2.67 12.72
N TYR A 109 -6.84 3.70 12.33
CA TYR A 109 -5.82 4.33 13.16
C TYR A 109 -6.42 4.88 14.47
N GLN A 110 -7.55 5.58 14.38
CA GLN A 110 -8.25 6.10 15.56
C GLN A 110 -8.69 4.96 16.48
N PHE A 111 -9.20 3.87 15.92
CA PHE A 111 -9.56 2.68 16.67
C PHE A 111 -8.36 2.11 17.42
N LEU A 112 -7.21 1.96 16.74
CA LEU A 112 -6.01 1.43 17.36
C LEU A 112 -5.50 2.31 18.49
N GLN A 113 -5.52 3.63 18.31
CA GLN A 113 -5.13 4.57 19.36
C GLN A 113 -6.01 4.42 20.60
N LYS A 114 -7.31 4.28 20.39
CA LYS A 114 -8.27 4.17 21.47
C LYS A 114 -8.17 2.84 22.23
N GLU A 115 -7.97 1.75 21.50
CA GLU A 115 -8.06 0.41 22.08
C GLU A 115 -6.71 -0.22 22.43
N LEU A 116 -5.67 0.03 21.64
CA LEU A 116 -4.39 -0.66 21.79
C LEU A 116 -3.22 0.24 22.17
N TRP A 117 -3.21 1.47 21.71
CA TRP A 117 -2.06 2.36 21.84
C TRP A 117 -2.29 3.51 22.83
N LYS A 118 -2.98 3.21 23.87
CA LYS A 118 -3.22 4.19 24.95
C LYS A 118 -1.95 4.59 25.66
#